data_7aa919fa4b5e7015f04dc42323f0c8fd
#
_entry.id   7aa919fa4b5e7015f04dc42323f0c8fd
#
_cell.length_a   1.000
_cell.length_b   1.000
_cell.length_c   1.000
_cell.angle_alpha   90.00
_cell.angle_beta   90.00
_cell.angle_gamma   90.00
#
_symmetry.space_group_name_H-M   'P 1'
#
loop_
_entity.id
_entity.type
_entity.pdbx_description
1 polymer ?
#
loop_
_entity_poly.entity_id
_entity_poly.type
_entity_poly.pdbx_seq_one_letter_code
_entity_poly.pdbx_strand_id
1 'polypeptide(L)'
;MNHHWSAYKIIKVPNWRGSVEQHSIMAVYTRLLSRTSALGPGLLPSPLSTLLVRTMATKSQKLTDEERTSELAALMAAGWAMVEGRDAITKTYIFQNFNKTWGWMSRVALQSEKKNHHPEWSNVYNRVEVTWSTHDCGGLSRKDIVLATFCDKAFTDN
;
A
#
# COMPACT_ATOMS: atom_id res chain seq x y z
N MET A 1 -8.38 -33.24 28.25
CA MET A 1 -8.02 -31.87 28.65
C MET A 1 -8.63 -30.91 27.63
N ASN A 2 -9.74 -30.30 27.97
CA ASN A 2 -10.50 -29.44 27.06
C ASN A 2 -9.94 -28.03 27.14
N HIS A 3 -9.25 -27.57 26.13
CA HIS A 3 -8.89 -26.16 26.00
C HIS A 3 -10.01 -25.41 25.29
N HIS A 4 -10.74 -24.68 26.09
CA HIS A 4 -11.80 -23.75 25.68
C HIS A 4 -11.14 -22.49 25.11
N TRP A 5 -11.11 -22.33 23.76
CA TRP A 5 -10.65 -21.10 23.13
C TRP A 5 -11.81 -20.11 23.06
N SER A 6 -11.76 -19.11 23.93
CA SER A 6 -12.68 -17.98 23.94
C SER A 6 -12.54 -17.16 22.65
N ALA A 7 -13.66 -16.87 22.02
CA ALA A 7 -13.76 -16.04 20.82
C ALA A 7 -13.19 -14.64 21.06
N TYR A 8 -12.10 -14.29 20.41
CA TYR A 8 -11.59 -12.91 20.42
C TYR A 8 -12.47 -12.02 19.56
N LYS A 9 -13.06 -11.05 20.25
CA LYS A 9 -13.91 -9.99 19.71
C LYS A 9 -13.11 -9.19 18.66
N ILE A 10 -13.63 -9.09 17.45
CA ILE A 10 -13.10 -8.23 16.39
C ILE A 10 -13.13 -6.80 16.91
N ILE A 11 -11.98 -6.23 17.19
CA ILE A 11 -11.86 -4.80 17.47
C ILE A 11 -11.92 -4.07 16.12
N LYS A 12 -13.09 -3.49 15.81
CA LYS A 12 -13.21 -2.49 14.76
C LYS A 12 -12.31 -1.30 15.14
N VAL A 13 -11.20 -1.12 14.43
CA VAL A 13 -10.38 0.08 14.57
C VAL A 13 -11.17 1.23 13.96
N PRO A 14 -11.39 2.34 14.70
CA PRO A 14 -12.08 3.50 14.15
C PRO A 14 -11.28 4.08 12.97
N ASN A 15 -11.99 4.53 11.96
CA ASN A 15 -11.46 5.20 10.77
C ASN A 15 -10.60 6.42 11.19
N TRP A 16 -9.29 6.27 11.21
CA TRP A 16 -8.35 7.32 11.57
C TRP A 16 -8.18 8.29 10.39
N ARG A 17 -9.11 9.25 10.29
CA ARG A 17 -8.89 10.48 9.51
C ARG A 17 -8.12 11.46 10.38
N GLY A 18 -6.84 11.20 10.57
CA GLY A 18 -5.92 12.18 11.12
C GLY A 18 -5.34 12.98 9.96
N SER A 19 -5.78 14.21 9.82
CA SER A 19 -5.08 15.23 9.05
C SER A 19 -3.72 15.46 9.71
N VAL A 20 -2.67 14.86 9.16
CA VAL A 20 -1.30 15.25 9.51
C VAL A 20 -1.07 16.61 8.90
N GLU A 21 -1.04 17.64 9.77
CA GLU A 21 -0.70 19.01 9.41
C GLU A 21 0.66 19.05 8.72
N GLN A 22 0.64 19.33 7.42
CA GLN A 22 1.84 19.57 6.60
C GLN A 22 2.49 20.94 6.88
N HIS A 23 2.42 21.45 8.12
CA HIS A 23 2.92 22.80 8.44
C HIS A 23 4.36 22.83 8.98
N SER A 24 5.01 21.70 9.24
CA SER A 24 6.34 21.70 9.86
C SER A 24 7.54 21.69 8.91
N ILE A 25 7.36 21.46 7.61
CA ILE A 25 8.52 21.37 6.67
C ILE A 25 8.87 22.71 6.02
N MET A 26 7.93 23.67 5.97
CA MET A 26 8.19 25.00 5.38
C MET A 26 8.93 25.96 6.32
N ALA A 27 8.96 25.72 7.62
CA ALA A 27 9.59 26.63 8.58
C ALA A 27 11.12 26.56 8.61
N VAL A 28 11.73 25.50 8.09
CA VAL A 28 13.18 25.30 8.09
C VAL A 28 13.87 25.95 6.90
N TYR A 29 13.18 26.10 5.76
CA TYR A 29 13.75 26.70 4.56
C TYR A 29 13.79 28.25 4.55
N THR A 30 13.02 28.93 5.39
CA THR A 30 12.95 30.40 5.42
C THR A 30 14.05 31.05 6.26
N ARG A 31 14.81 30.30 7.06
CA ARG A 31 15.86 30.84 7.93
C ARG A 31 17.28 30.84 7.35
N LEU A 32 17.47 30.31 6.13
CA LEU A 32 18.83 30.23 5.54
C LEU A 32 19.13 31.31 4.51
N LEU A 33 18.24 32.26 4.26
CA LEU A 33 18.44 33.32 3.24
C LEU A 33 18.60 34.75 3.79
N SER A 34 18.87 34.91 5.08
CA SER A 34 19.05 36.25 5.68
C SER A 34 20.48 36.60 6.10
N ARG A 35 21.48 36.13 5.39
CA ARG A 35 22.87 36.63 5.59
C ARG A 35 23.65 36.62 4.28
N THR A 36 23.46 37.61 3.41
CA THR A 36 24.53 38.16 2.57
C THR A 36 24.19 39.61 2.30
N SER A 37 24.80 40.50 3.07
CA SER A 37 24.93 41.91 2.73
C SER A 37 26.03 42.10 1.72
N ALA A 38 25.80 43.00 0.73
CA ALA A 38 26.73 43.77 -0.05
C ALA A 38 27.56 43.02 -1.12
N LEU A 39 27.09 43.11 -2.37
CA LEU A 39 27.94 43.30 -3.56
C LEU A 39 27.10 43.93 -4.68
N GLY A 40 27.69 44.86 -5.41
CA GLY A 40 27.26 45.90 -6.28
C GLY A 40 26.26 45.65 -7.44
N PRO A 41 25.88 46.72 -8.22
CA PRO A 41 24.84 46.67 -9.22
C PRO A 41 25.40 46.03 -10.53
N GLY A 42 24.91 44.88 -10.86
CA GLY A 42 25.29 44.25 -12.12
C GLY A 42 24.62 42.88 -12.30
N LEU A 43 23.80 42.78 -13.32
CA LEU A 43 23.14 41.57 -13.85
C LEU A 43 21.96 41.04 -13.02
N LEU A 44 20.76 41.41 -13.47
CA LEU A 44 19.53 40.76 -13.14
C LEU A 44 19.58 39.29 -13.65
N PRO A 45 19.47 38.29 -12.78
CA PRO A 45 19.20 36.93 -13.25
C PRO A 45 17.76 36.90 -13.80
N SER A 46 17.62 36.48 -15.05
CA SER A 46 16.35 36.16 -15.67
C SER A 46 15.50 35.25 -14.74
N PRO A 47 14.17 35.40 -14.70
CA PRO A 47 13.32 34.54 -13.92
C PRO A 47 13.41 33.13 -14.50
N LEU A 48 14.19 32.27 -13.85
CA LEU A 48 14.09 30.82 -14.04
C LEU A 48 12.64 30.48 -13.68
N SER A 49 11.81 30.25 -14.71
CA SER A 49 10.51 29.64 -14.58
C SER A 49 10.68 28.31 -13.86
N THR A 50 10.47 28.33 -12.55
CA THR A 50 10.35 27.10 -11.76
C THR A 50 9.07 26.44 -12.24
N LEU A 51 9.20 25.54 -13.22
CA LEU A 51 8.15 24.60 -13.61
C LEU A 51 7.86 23.75 -12.37
N LEU A 52 6.84 24.20 -11.61
CA LEU A 52 6.26 23.40 -10.54
C LEU A 52 5.60 22.20 -11.22
N VAL A 53 6.35 21.11 -11.41
CA VAL A 53 5.78 19.84 -11.83
C VAL A 53 4.92 19.35 -10.68
N ARG A 54 3.66 19.80 -10.69
CA ARG A 54 2.63 19.23 -9.83
C ARG A 54 2.40 17.80 -10.31
N THR A 55 3.07 16.84 -9.70
CA THR A 55 2.75 15.43 -9.88
C THR A 55 1.30 15.24 -9.43
N MET A 56 0.38 15.27 -10.39
CA MET A 56 -0.98 14.84 -10.18
C MET A 56 -0.89 13.36 -9.77
N ALA A 57 -1.30 13.03 -8.57
CA ALA A 57 -1.51 11.63 -8.20
C ALA A 57 -2.55 11.06 -9.17
N THR A 58 -2.10 10.27 -10.13
CA THR A 58 -2.99 9.62 -11.08
C THR A 58 -3.86 8.64 -10.30
N LYS A 59 -5.17 8.87 -10.37
CA LYS A 59 -6.16 7.96 -9.81
C LYS A 59 -5.91 6.55 -10.36
N SER A 60 -5.92 5.53 -9.50
CA SER A 60 -5.78 4.15 -9.93
C SER A 60 -6.89 3.79 -10.93
N GLN A 61 -6.52 3.09 -12.01
CA GLN A 61 -7.48 2.63 -13.02
C GLN A 61 -7.81 1.16 -12.77
N LYS A 62 -9.03 0.74 -13.11
CA LYS A 62 -9.40 -0.67 -13.12
C LYS A 62 -8.57 -1.45 -14.11
N LEU A 63 -8.37 -2.74 -13.83
CA LEU A 63 -7.76 -3.67 -14.79
C LEU A 63 -8.55 -3.70 -16.09
N THR A 64 -7.82 -3.66 -17.20
CA THR A 64 -8.40 -3.89 -18.52
C THR A 64 -8.78 -5.36 -18.72
N ASP A 65 -9.54 -5.67 -19.77
CA ASP A 65 -9.92 -7.05 -20.08
C ASP A 65 -8.69 -7.91 -20.43
N GLU A 66 -7.68 -7.32 -21.07
CA GLU A 66 -6.41 -7.99 -21.38
C GLU A 66 -5.62 -8.33 -20.09
N GLU A 67 -5.54 -7.41 -19.13
CA GLU A 67 -4.90 -7.65 -17.85
C GLU A 67 -5.64 -8.71 -17.03
N ARG A 68 -6.97 -8.74 -17.11
CA ARG A 68 -7.79 -9.76 -16.45
C ARG A 68 -7.59 -11.15 -17.07
N THR A 69 -7.49 -11.24 -18.37
CA THR A 69 -7.30 -12.52 -19.09
C THR A 69 -5.87 -13.05 -18.98
N SER A 70 -4.90 -12.20 -18.70
CA SER A 70 -3.49 -12.56 -18.58
C SER A 70 -3.03 -12.63 -17.13
N GLU A 71 -2.83 -11.49 -16.49
CA GLU A 71 -2.19 -11.39 -15.18
C GLU A 71 -3.10 -11.85 -14.03
N LEU A 72 -4.40 -11.48 -14.07
CA LEU A 72 -5.36 -11.95 -13.08
C LEU A 72 -5.59 -13.46 -13.22
N ALA A 73 -5.68 -13.99 -14.44
CA ALA A 73 -5.81 -15.43 -14.68
C ALA A 73 -4.60 -16.20 -14.11
N ALA A 74 -3.39 -15.66 -14.21
CA ALA A 74 -2.20 -16.26 -13.61
C ALA A 74 -2.29 -16.34 -12.07
N LEU A 75 -2.84 -15.31 -11.40
CA LEU A 75 -3.09 -15.34 -9.98
C LEU A 75 -4.16 -16.37 -9.59
N MET A 76 -5.23 -16.49 -10.40
CA MET A 76 -6.25 -17.53 -10.19
C MET A 76 -5.62 -18.92 -10.24
N ALA A 77 -4.76 -19.18 -11.24
CA ALA A 77 -4.01 -20.43 -11.36
C ALA A 77 -3.05 -20.65 -10.17
N ALA A 78 -2.56 -19.60 -9.55
CA ALA A 78 -1.72 -19.64 -8.34
C ALA A 78 -2.54 -19.82 -7.03
N GLY A 79 -3.87 -19.98 -7.12
CA GLY A 79 -4.74 -20.27 -5.97
C GLY A 79 -5.39 -19.03 -5.33
N TRP A 80 -5.38 -17.90 -6.00
CA TRP A 80 -6.25 -16.77 -5.65
C TRP A 80 -7.68 -17.04 -6.13
N ALA A 81 -8.66 -16.45 -5.46
CA ALA A 81 -10.07 -16.55 -5.82
C ALA A 81 -10.71 -15.16 -5.88
N MET A 82 -11.71 -15.01 -6.77
CA MET A 82 -12.56 -13.81 -6.74
C MET A 82 -13.43 -13.83 -5.50
N VAL A 83 -13.61 -12.65 -4.88
CA VAL A 83 -14.56 -12.48 -3.78
C VAL A 83 -15.97 -12.36 -4.37
N GLU A 84 -16.93 -13.12 -3.83
CA GLU A 84 -18.32 -13.04 -4.26
C GLU A 84 -18.90 -11.63 -4.04
N GLY A 85 -19.58 -11.10 -5.07
CA GLY A 85 -20.23 -9.77 -5.01
C GLY A 85 -19.27 -8.58 -4.99
N ARG A 86 -17.94 -8.78 -5.10
CA ARG A 86 -16.93 -7.72 -5.12
C ARG A 86 -15.90 -7.95 -6.22
N ASP A 87 -15.46 -6.85 -6.84
CA ASP A 87 -14.27 -6.88 -7.71
C ASP A 87 -13.01 -6.84 -6.83
N ALA A 88 -12.68 -7.98 -6.23
CA ALA A 88 -11.59 -8.20 -5.28
C ALA A 88 -11.09 -9.64 -5.40
N ILE A 89 -9.83 -9.89 -5.02
CA ILE A 89 -9.23 -11.22 -4.96
C ILE A 89 -8.81 -11.56 -3.53
N THR A 90 -8.95 -12.81 -3.16
CA THR A 90 -8.58 -13.31 -1.83
C THR A 90 -7.77 -14.59 -1.91
N LYS A 91 -6.91 -14.81 -0.92
CA LYS A 91 -6.15 -16.06 -0.73
C LYS A 91 -5.88 -16.30 0.73
N THR A 92 -5.89 -17.57 1.13
CA THR A 92 -5.46 -18.00 2.47
C THR A 92 -4.07 -18.62 2.40
N TYR A 93 -3.18 -18.16 3.31
CA TYR A 93 -1.86 -18.72 3.53
C TYR A 93 -1.81 -19.45 4.87
N ILE A 94 -1.20 -20.63 4.89
CA ILE A 94 -0.98 -21.42 6.11
C ILE A 94 0.52 -21.61 6.29
N PHE A 95 1.03 -21.15 7.42
CA PHE A 95 2.45 -21.18 7.74
C PHE A 95 2.76 -22.30 8.75
N GLN A 96 4.04 -22.56 8.95
CA GLN A 96 4.50 -23.54 9.92
C GLN A 96 4.18 -23.13 11.38
N ASN A 97 4.30 -21.84 11.70
CA ASN A 97 4.09 -21.27 13.02
C ASN A 97 3.84 -19.77 12.96
N PHE A 98 3.51 -19.16 14.10
CA PHE A 98 3.24 -17.73 14.20
C PHE A 98 4.43 -16.84 13.81
N ASN A 99 5.66 -17.24 14.13
CA ASN A 99 6.84 -16.44 13.79
C ASN A 99 7.01 -16.31 12.26
N LYS A 100 6.83 -17.40 11.52
CA LYS A 100 6.83 -17.40 10.05
C LYS A 100 5.69 -16.55 9.50
N THR A 101 4.51 -16.67 10.08
CA THR A 101 3.33 -15.87 9.73
C THR A 101 3.60 -14.38 9.88
N TRP A 102 4.08 -13.98 11.07
CA TRP A 102 4.33 -12.57 11.37
C TRP A 102 5.45 -11.98 10.53
N GLY A 103 6.50 -12.75 10.26
CA GLY A 103 7.59 -12.35 9.36
C GLY A 103 7.10 -12.09 7.92
N TRP A 104 6.20 -12.94 7.42
CA TRP A 104 5.55 -12.74 6.13
C TRP A 104 4.65 -11.49 6.13
N MET A 105 3.76 -11.36 7.12
CA MET A 105 2.87 -10.20 7.27
C MET A 105 3.66 -8.89 7.33
N SER A 106 4.77 -8.85 8.08
CA SER A 106 5.63 -7.68 8.18
C SER A 106 6.22 -7.28 6.82
N ARG A 107 6.70 -8.23 6.02
CA ARG A 107 7.21 -7.97 4.67
C ARG A 107 6.12 -7.45 3.73
N VAL A 108 4.94 -8.05 3.78
CA VAL A 108 3.78 -7.58 2.99
C VAL A 108 3.35 -6.19 3.42
N ALA A 109 3.30 -5.89 4.73
CA ALA A 109 2.95 -4.57 5.24
C ALA A 109 3.92 -3.48 4.74
N LEU A 110 5.23 -3.73 4.80
CA LEU A 110 6.25 -2.79 4.29
C LEU A 110 6.13 -2.54 2.79
N GLN A 111 5.86 -3.60 2.02
CA GLN A 111 5.66 -3.46 0.57
C GLN A 111 4.35 -2.73 0.24
N SER A 112 3.31 -2.96 1.01
CA SER A 112 2.01 -2.29 0.91
C SER A 112 2.16 -0.79 1.14
N GLU A 113 2.89 -0.41 2.20
CA GLU A 113 3.19 0.99 2.51
C GLU A 113 3.97 1.65 1.37
N LYS A 114 5.02 1.00 0.86
CA LYS A 114 5.80 1.50 -0.27
C LYS A 114 4.96 1.75 -1.53
N LYS A 115 3.89 0.97 -1.73
CA LYS A 115 2.97 1.10 -2.86
C LYS A 115 1.77 1.99 -2.57
N ASN A 116 1.65 2.48 -1.32
CA ASN A 116 0.47 3.19 -0.82
C ASN A 116 -0.81 2.45 -1.21
N HIS A 117 -0.85 1.14 -0.85
CA HIS A 117 -1.98 0.26 -1.10
C HIS A 117 -1.98 -0.89 -0.10
N HIS A 118 -3.03 -0.99 0.73
CA HIS A 118 -3.05 -1.84 1.91
C HIS A 118 -4.05 -2.98 1.75
N PRO A 119 -3.74 -4.19 2.26
CA PRO A 119 -4.64 -5.34 2.21
C PRO A 119 -5.77 -5.22 3.23
N GLU A 120 -6.89 -5.87 2.94
CA GLU A 120 -7.81 -6.34 3.94
C GLU A 120 -7.33 -7.73 4.38
N TRP A 121 -7.01 -7.94 5.63
CA TRP A 121 -6.54 -9.24 6.10
C TRP A 121 -6.98 -9.60 7.50
N SER A 122 -7.00 -10.90 7.78
CA SER A 122 -7.16 -11.45 9.12
C SER A 122 -6.07 -12.47 9.40
N ASN A 123 -5.63 -12.55 10.67
CA ASN A 123 -4.66 -13.54 11.11
C ASN A 123 -5.20 -14.31 12.32
N VAL A 124 -5.09 -15.61 12.26
CA VAL A 124 -5.32 -16.51 13.38
C VAL A 124 -4.14 -17.47 13.47
N TYR A 125 -3.25 -17.26 14.42
CA TYR A 125 -2.02 -18.01 14.65
C TYR A 125 -1.16 -18.15 13.38
N ASN A 126 -1.21 -19.31 12.72
CA ASN A 126 -0.43 -19.60 11.52
C ASN A 126 -1.21 -19.46 10.21
N ARG A 127 -2.44 -18.96 10.26
CA ARG A 127 -3.32 -18.72 9.10
C ARG A 127 -3.51 -17.23 8.88
N VAL A 128 -3.30 -16.80 7.64
CA VAL A 128 -3.62 -15.45 7.19
C VAL A 128 -4.56 -15.56 5.99
N GLU A 129 -5.67 -14.85 6.05
CA GLU A 129 -6.52 -14.59 4.89
C GLU A 129 -6.31 -13.15 4.45
N VAL A 130 -5.96 -12.95 3.19
CA VAL A 130 -5.67 -11.64 2.62
C VAL A 130 -6.55 -11.38 1.43
N THR A 131 -7.10 -10.17 1.34
CA THR A 131 -7.93 -9.70 0.25
C THR A 131 -7.35 -8.40 -0.32
N TRP A 132 -7.32 -8.29 -1.64
CA TRP A 132 -6.87 -7.12 -2.37
C TRP A 132 -8.01 -6.54 -3.20
N SER A 133 -8.18 -5.23 -3.12
CA SER A 133 -9.09 -4.42 -3.95
C SER A 133 -8.70 -2.96 -3.84
N THR A 134 -8.81 -2.20 -4.91
CA THR A 134 -8.44 -0.78 -4.97
C THR A 134 -9.66 0.11 -4.80
N HIS A 135 -9.76 0.77 -3.67
CA HIS A 135 -10.88 1.66 -3.31
C HIS A 135 -11.08 2.79 -4.32
N ASP A 136 -9.99 3.43 -4.78
CA ASP A 136 -10.05 4.61 -5.64
C ASP A 136 -10.75 4.36 -6.97
N CYS A 137 -10.67 3.14 -7.52
CA CYS A 137 -11.34 2.75 -8.76
C CYS A 137 -12.54 1.85 -8.53
N GLY A 138 -12.83 1.47 -7.29
CA GLY A 138 -13.94 0.58 -6.93
C GLY A 138 -13.79 -0.82 -7.50
N GLY A 139 -12.58 -1.40 -7.47
CA GLY A 139 -12.32 -2.73 -7.98
C GLY A 139 -10.83 -3.03 -8.11
N LEU A 140 -10.49 -4.08 -8.86
CA LEU A 140 -9.11 -4.50 -9.08
C LEU A 140 -8.35 -3.52 -9.98
N SER A 141 -7.13 -3.22 -9.59
CA SER A 141 -6.16 -2.42 -10.32
C SER A 141 -4.83 -3.14 -10.44
N ARG A 142 -3.89 -2.55 -11.15
CA ARG A 142 -2.51 -3.04 -11.24
C ARG A 142 -1.80 -3.18 -9.88
N LYS A 143 -2.19 -2.37 -8.88
CA LYS A 143 -1.62 -2.46 -7.53
C LYS A 143 -1.94 -3.80 -6.86
N ASP A 144 -3.18 -4.28 -7.04
CA ASP A 144 -3.63 -5.54 -6.47
C ASP A 144 -2.86 -6.72 -7.05
N ILE A 145 -2.65 -6.74 -8.38
CA ILE A 145 -1.86 -7.77 -9.05
C ILE A 145 -0.41 -7.82 -8.52
N VAL A 146 0.23 -6.65 -8.46
CA VAL A 146 1.62 -6.53 -7.99
C VAL A 146 1.77 -7.01 -6.55
N LEU A 147 0.85 -6.65 -5.66
CA LEU A 147 0.92 -7.02 -4.26
C LEU A 147 0.50 -8.46 -4.00
N ALA A 148 -0.47 -8.99 -4.74
CA ALA A 148 -0.81 -10.42 -4.72
C ALA A 148 0.36 -11.29 -5.16
N THR A 149 1.03 -10.92 -6.25
CA THR A 149 2.25 -11.59 -6.72
C THR A 149 3.37 -11.52 -5.68
N PHE A 150 3.53 -10.36 -5.02
CA PHE A 150 4.50 -10.22 -3.93
C PHE A 150 4.17 -11.13 -2.74
N CYS A 151 2.89 -11.27 -2.38
CA CYS A 151 2.45 -12.19 -1.33
C CYS A 151 2.89 -13.62 -1.60
N ASP A 152 2.67 -14.11 -2.83
CA ASP A 152 3.06 -15.47 -3.24
C ASP A 152 4.58 -15.65 -3.19
N LYS A 153 5.34 -14.70 -3.73
CA LYS A 153 6.81 -14.73 -3.67
C LYS A 153 7.31 -14.73 -2.23
N ALA A 154 6.82 -13.81 -1.40
CA ALA A 154 7.21 -13.72 0.01
C ALA A 154 6.83 -14.99 0.81
N PHE A 155 5.80 -15.72 0.40
CA PHE A 155 5.42 -17.00 1.00
C PHE A 155 6.40 -18.12 0.64
N THR A 156 6.83 -18.18 -0.62
CA THR A 156 7.82 -19.16 -1.09
C THR A 156 9.19 -18.94 -0.44
N ASP A 157 9.57 -17.70 -0.19
CA ASP A 157 10.85 -17.30 0.40
C ASP A 157 10.87 -17.38 1.96
N ASN A 158 9.87 -18.03 2.59
CA ASN A 158 9.68 -17.97 4.05
C ASN A 158 10.23 -19.22 4.83
#